data_6b2b1f60798fa1f0d6dcd23159ed36af
#
_entry.id   6b2b1f60798fa1f0d6dcd23159ed36af
#
_cell.length_a   1.000
_cell.length_b   1.000
_cell.length_c   1.000
_cell.angle_alpha   90.00
_cell.angle_beta   90.00
_cell.angle_gamma   90.00
#
_symmetry.space_group_name_H-M   'P 1'
#
loop_
_entity.id
_entity.type
_entity.pdbx_description
1 polymer ?
#
loop_
_entity_poly.entity_id
_entity_poly.type
_entity_poly.pdbx_seq_one_letter_code
_entity_poly.pdbx_strand_id
1 'polypeptide(L)'
;MGAALGARSRPASTIERMTVLRMDHVGIVVDDLAAAVAFFAELGLELEGEATVAGRSVDRVVGLEGVRSDVAMMRTPDGRGRLELIKYNTPSGRDGDPRAPANTPGIRHVTFAIDDIDTAVAGVRARGGELVGEVERYADRYRLCYVRGPEGIIIELAEQIG
;
A
#
# COMPACT_ATOMS: atom_id res chain seq x y z
N MET A 1 33.61 59.69 -22.76
CA MET A 1 32.20 59.37 -22.59
C MET A 1 31.98 57.94 -22.98
N GLY A 2 31.95 57.03 -21.99
CA GLY A 2 31.74 55.60 -22.19
C GLY A 2 30.58 55.16 -21.32
N ALA A 3 29.48 54.79 -21.95
CA ALA A 3 28.32 54.29 -21.28
C ALA A 3 28.52 52.80 -20.97
N ALA A 4 28.57 52.44 -19.68
CA ALA A 4 28.56 51.06 -19.24
C ALA A 4 27.14 50.51 -19.35
N LEU A 5 26.96 49.51 -20.23
CA LEU A 5 25.74 48.69 -20.27
C LEU A 5 25.71 47.79 -19.04
N GLY A 6 24.85 48.08 -18.10
CA GLY A 6 24.55 47.22 -16.97
C GLY A 6 23.90 45.93 -17.44
N ALA A 7 24.59 44.81 -17.24
CA ALA A 7 24.01 43.47 -17.41
C ALA A 7 22.90 43.27 -16.37
N ARG A 8 21.66 43.23 -16.81
CA ARG A 8 20.54 42.82 -15.99
C ARG A 8 20.66 41.32 -15.72
N SER A 9 20.99 40.95 -14.50
CA SER A 9 20.92 39.58 -14.04
C SER A 9 19.45 39.11 -14.12
N ARG A 10 19.20 38.03 -14.89
CA ARG A 10 17.90 37.36 -14.89
C ARG A 10 17.68 36.85 -13.50
N PRO A 11 16.47 37.03 -12.91
CA PRO A 11 16.17 36.41 -11.63
C PRO A 11 16.29 34.89 -11.79
N ALA A 12 16.95 34.22 -10.83
CA ALA A 12 17.00 32.79 -10.73
C ALA A 12 15.54 32.28 -10.74
N SER A 13 15.24 31.33 -11.63
CA SER A 13 13.93 30.68 -11.69
C SER A 13 13.63 30.12 -10.33
N THR A 14 12.61 30.62 -9.68
CA THR A 14 12.07 30.00 -8.47
C THR A 14 11.60 28.61 -8.88
N ILE A 15 12.33 27.58 -8.47
CA ILE A 15 11.87 26.21 -8.61
C ILE A 15 10.61 26.12 -7.75
N GLU A 16 9.45 26.12 -8.37
CA GLU A 16 8.19 25.86 -7.64
C GLU A 16 8.34 24.49 -6.97
N ARG A 17 8.36 24.50 -5.64
CA ARG A 17 8.42 23.27 -4.87
C ARG A 17 7.13 22.50 -5.11
N MET A 18 7.23 21.34 -5.78
CA MET A 18 6.14 20.38 -5.82
C MET A 18 5.80 19.96 -4.40
N THR A 19 4.55 20.10 -4.01
CA THR A 19 4.08 19.77 -2.67
C THR A 19 3.14 18.58 -2.75
N VAL A 20 3.51 17.50 -2.06
CA VAL A 20 2.60 16.39 -1.81
C VAL A 20 1.54 16.87 -0.82
N LEU A 21 0.26 16.73 -1.18
CA LEU A 21 -0.85 17.13 -0.31
C LEU A 21 -1.15 16.08 0.76
N ARG A 22 -1.16 14.81 0.38
CA ARG A 22 -1.42 13.66 1.26
C ARG A 22 -1.02 12.36 0.54
N MET A 23 -0.86 11.30 1.30
CA MET A 23 -0.91 9.95 0.73
C MET A 23 -2.37 9.60 0.45
N ASP A 24 -2.69 9.18 -0.78
CA ASP A 24 -4.07 8.86 -1.17
C ASP A 24 -4.38 7.39 -0.91
N HIS A 25 -3.62 6.49 -1.49
CA HIS A 25 -3.73 5.05 -1.29
C HIS A 25 -2.41 4.34 -1.53
N VAL A 26 -2.35 3.07 -1.17
CA VAL A 26 -1.29 2.13 -1.54
C VAL A 26 -1.90 1.11 -2.50
N GLY A 27 -1.30 0.95 -3.69
CA GLY A 27 -1.68 -0.07 -4.65
C GLY A 27 -0.96 -1.39 -4.36
N ILE A 28 -1.71 -2.48 -4.32
CA ILE A 28 -1.22 -3.84 -4.09
C ILE A 28 -1.74 -4.74 -5.20
N VAL A 29 -0.82 -5.35 -5.96
CA VAL A 29 -1.18 -6.30 -7.01
C VAL A 29 -1.36 -7.68 -6.39
N VAL A 30 -2.47 -8.33 -6.74
CA VAL A 30 -2.87 -9.65 -6.23
C VAL A 30 -3.41 -10.52 -7.36
N ASP A 31 -3.28 -11.83 -7.24
CA ASP A 31 -3.86 -12.78 -8.21
C ASP A 31 -5.27 -13.22 -7.79
N ASP A 32 -5.53 -13.33 -6.48
CA ASP A 32 -6.85 -13.62 -5.94
C ASP A 32 -7.43 -12.38 -5.24
N LEU A 33 -8.17 -11.56 -6.01
CA LEU A 33 -8.78 -10.33 -5.50
C LEU A 33 -9.78 -10.61 -4.37
N ALA A 34 -10.59 -11.67 -4.50
CA ALA A 34 -11.60 -12.01 -3.51
C ALA A 34 -10.98 -12.43 -2.17
N ALA A 35 -9.91 -13.25 -2.23
CA ALA A 35 -9.17 -13.65 -1.02
C ALA A 35 -8.50 -12.44 -0.36
N ALA A 36 -7.93 -11.53 -1.14
CA ALA A 36 -7.31 -10.30 -0.62
C ALA A 36 -8.35 -9.39 0.06
N VAL A 37 -9.50 -9.15 -0.57
CA VAL A 37 -10.61 -8.38 0.01
C VAL A 37 -11.07 -9.00 1.32
N ALA A 38 -11.28 -10.33 1.35
CA ALA A 38 -11.70 -11.04 2.57
C ALA A 38 -10.67 -10.93 3.70
N PHE A 39 -9.37 -11.00 3.37
CA PHE A 39 -8.28 -10.85 4.34
C PHE A 39 -8.29 -9.45 4.99
N PHE A 40 -8.35 -8.40 4.19
CA PHE A 40 -8.35 -7.04 4.73
C PHE A 40 -9.67 -6.69 5.43
N ALA A 41 -10.80 -7.26 5.01
CA ALA A 41 -12.07 -7.13 5.72
C ALA A 41 -12.02 -7.77 7.13
N GLU A 42 -11.33 -8.91 7.28
CA GLU A 42 -11.10 -9.53 8.60
C GLU A 42 -10.28 -8.65 9.53
N LEU A 43 -9.34 -7.86 8.99
CA LEU A 43 -8.58 -6.86 9.74
C LEU A 43 -9.39 -5.59 10.05
N GLY A 44 -10.64 -5.51 9.61
CA GLY A 44 -11.54 -4.40 9.88
C GLY A 44 -11.58 -3.32 8.80
N LEU A 45 -10.93 -3.50 7.64
CA LEU A 45 -11.08 -2.58 6.53
C LEU A 45 -12.46 -2.79 5.86
N GLU A 46 -13.02 -1.72 5.35
CA GLU A 46 -14.30 -1.72 4.64
C GLU A 46 -14.08 -1.67 3.13
N LEU A 47 -14.81 -2.48 2.37
CA LEU A 47 -14.84 -2.39 0.92
C LEU A 47 -15.60 -1.11 0.52
N GLU A 48 -14.90 -0.17 -0.09
CA GLU A 48 -15.46 1.11 -0.56
C GLU A 48 -16.10 0.98 -1.96
N GLY A 49 -15.54 0.12 -2.80
CA GLY A 49 -16.06 -0.15 -4.13
C GLY A 49 -15.14 -1.06 -4.95
N GLU A 50 -15.71 -1.57 -6.04
CA GLU A 50 -15.02 -2.41 -7.02
C GLU A 50 -15.28 -1.89 -8.42
N ALA A 51 -14.31 -2.06 -9.31
CA ALA A 51 -14.44 -1.71 -10.71
C ALA A 51 -13.52 -2.56 -11.60
N THR A 52 -13.92 -2.72 -12.86
CA THR A 52 -12.99 -3.17 -13.90
C THR A 52 -12.49 -1.94 -14.65
N VAL A 53 -11.17 -1.79 -14.77
CA VAL A 53 -10.52 -0.70 -15.49
C VAL A 53 -9.80 -1.23 -16.72
N ALA A 54 -9.93 -0.50 -17.84
CA ALA A 54 -9.34 -0.85 -19.11
C ALA A 54 -9.26 0.38 -20.04
N GLY A 55 -8.54 0.23 -21.15
CA GLY A 55 -8.49 1.21 -22.23
C GLY A 55 -7.20 2.03 -22.28
N ARG A 56 -7.04 2.80 -23.36
CA ARG A 56 -5.79 3.51 -23.67
C ARG A 56 -5.31 4.48 -22.58
N SER A 57 -6.20 5.07 -21.82
CA SER A 57 -5.80 5.95 -20.71
C SER A 57 -5.13 5.14 -19.60
N VAL A 58 -5.67 3.97 -19.26
CA VAL A 58 -5.07 3.05 -18.29
C VAL A 58 -3.72 2.56 -18.78
N ASP A 59 -3.64 2.10 -20.05
CA ASP A 59 -2.39 1.64 -20.67
C ASP A 59 -1.28 2.69 -20.54
N ARG A 60 -1.61 3.94 -20.83
CA ARG A 60 -0.63 5.06 -20.77
C ARG A 60 -0.19 5.38 -19.35
N VAL A 61 -1.08 5.26 -18.37
CA VAL A 61 -0.76 5.53 -16.95
C VAL A 61 0.13 4.45 -16.39
N VAL A 62 -0.18 3.18 -16.66
CA VAL A 62 0.57 2.06 -16.08
C VAL A 62 1.78 1.62 -16.93
N GLY A 63 1.90 2.12 -18.16
CA GLY A 63 3.01 1.77 -19.08
C GLY A 63 2.95 0.35 -19.64
N LEU A 64 1.76 -0.21 -19.76
CA LEU A 64 1.50 -1.53 -20.35
C LEU A 64 0.50 -1.39 -21.49
N GLU A 65 0.39 -2.40 -22.35
CA GLU A 65 -0.54 -2.40 -23.49
C GLU A 65 -1.70 -3.37 -23.26
N GLY A 66 -2.91 -2.93 -23.65
CA GLY A 66 -4.11 -3.77 -23.60
C GLY A 66 -4.55 -4.14 -22.20
N VAL A 67 -4.35 -3.23 -21.25
CA VAL A 67 -4.64 -3.47 -19.84
C VAL A 67 -6.13 -3.66 -19.60
N ARG A 68 -6.44 -4.73 -18.88
CA ARG A 68 -7.71 -4.98 -18.21
C ARG A 68 -7.42 -5.48 -16.81
N SER A 69 -7.86 -4.77 -15.81
CA SER A 69 -7.70 -5.18 -14.41
C SER A 69 -8.99 -4.97 -13.62
N ASP A 70 -9.19 -5.81 -12.61
CA ASP A 70 -10.23 -5.64 -11.62
C ASP A 70 -9.59 -5.02 -10.37
N VAL A 71 -10.24 -4.02 -9.82
CA VAL A 71 -9.75 -3.27 -8.67
C VAL A 71 -10.79 -3.26 -7.56
N ALA A 72 -10.33 -3.33 -6.32
CA ALA A 72 -11.15 -3.16 -5.13
C ALA A 72 -10.49 -2.12 -4.22
N MET A 73 -11.25 -1.09 -3.86
CA MET A 73 -10.79 -0.06 -2.93
C MET A 73 -11.23 -0.42 -1.52
N MET A 74 -10.27 -0.62 -0.64
CA MET A 74 -10.49 -0.87 0.79
C MET A 74 -10.16 0.39 1.59
N ARG A 75 -10.94 0.66 2.64
CA ARG A 75 -10.80 1.85 3.48
C ARG A 75 -10.67 1.45 4.95
N THR A 76 -9.79 2.13 5.70
CA THR A 76 -9.76 2.02 7.16
C THR A 76 -11.05 2.59 7.78
N PRO A 77 -11.50 2.10 8.97
CA PRO A 77 -12.74 2.58 9.61
C PRO A 77 -12.76 4.09 9.87
N ASP A 78 -11.60 4.71 10.11
CA ASP A 78 -11.47 6.17 10.27
C ASP A 78 -11.50 6.96 8.95
N GLY A 79 -11.54 6.25 7.80
CA GLY A 79 -11.59 6.81 6.46
C GLY A 79 -10.31 7.48 5.96
N ARG A 80 -9.19 7.38 6.71
CA ARG A 80 -7.95 8.06 6.39
C ARG A 80 -6.95 7.24 5.59
N GLY A 81 -7.00 5.91 5.74
CA GLY A 81 -6.16 4.96 5.01
C GLY A 81 -6.94 4.25 3.92
N ARG A 82 -6.31 4.05 2.75
CA ARG A 82 -6.88 3.28 1.65
C ARG A 82 -5.86 2.33 1.05
N LEU A 83 -6.35 1.17 0.64
CA LEU A 83 -5.61 0.23 -0.20
C LEU A 83 -6.39 0.06 -1.51
N GLU A 84 -5.70 0.09 -2.63
CA GLU A 84 -6.22 -0.34 -3.92
C GLU A 84 -5.68 -1.73 -4.21
N LEU A 85 -6.54 -2.74 -4.14
CA LEU A 85 -6.20 -4.11 -4.51
C LEU A 85 -6.45 -4.29 -6.00
N ILE A 86 -5.44 -4.77 -6.74
CA ILE A 86 -5.46 -4.76 -8.21
C ILE A 86 -5.16 -6.18 -8.72
N LYS A 87 -6.10 -6.74 -9.47
CA LYS A 87 -5.87 -7.97 -10.22
C LYS A 87 -5.73 -7.65 -11.71
N TYR A 88 -4.55 -7.90 -12.28
CA TYR A 88 -4.35 -7.78 -13.72
C TYR A 88 -4.86 -9.03 -14.44
N ASN A 89 -5.88 -8.86 -15.30
CA ASN A 89 -6.41 -9.91 -16.14
C ASN A 89 -5.65 -9.96 -17.48
N THR A 90 -5.27 -8.78 -18.02
CA THR A 90 -4.48 -8.64 -19.25
C THR A 90 -3.59 -7.38 -19.14
N PRO A 91 -2.27 -7.49 -19.41
CA PRO A 91 -1.51 -8.74 -19.28
C PRO A 91 -1.63 -9.29 -17.87
N SER A 92 -1.53 -10.60 -17.71
CA SER A 92 -1.58 -11.21 -16.37
C SER A 92 -0.47 -10.69 -15.45
N GLY A 93 -0.71 -10.69 -14.15
CA GLY A 93 0.30 -10.37 -13.16
C GLY A 93 1.57 -11.20 -13.36
N ARG A 94 2.70 -10.64 -12.94
CA ARG A 94 4.00 -11.35 -12.96
C ARG A 94 4.23 -12.00 -11.61
N ASP A 95 4.82 -13.19 -11.62
CA ASP A 95 5.17 -13.88 -10.39
C ASP A 95 6.12 -13.03 -9.54
N GLY A 96 5.80 -12.95 -8.25
CA GLY A 96 6.67 -12.40 -7.21
C GLY A 96 7.22 -13.51 -6.33
N ASP A 97 8.03 -13.16 -5.33
CA ASP A 97 8.43 -14.07 -4.27
C ASP A 97 7.53 -13.87 -3.04
N PRO A 98 6.51 -14.75 -2.82
CA PRO A 98 5.60 -14.61 -1.69
C PRO A 98 6.27 -14.87 -0.34
N ARG A 99 7.51 -15.37 -0.33
CA ARG A 99 8.30 -15.61 0.88
C ARG A 99 9.46 -14.61 1.04
N ALA A 100 9.51 -13.58 0.21
CA ALA A 100 10.54 -12.57 0.32
C ALA A 100 10.65 -12.03 1.76
N PRO A 101 11.84 -12.03 2.37
CA PRO A 101 12.02 -11.60 3.75
C PRO A 101 11.79 -10.10 3.91
N ALA A 102 11.55 -9.65 5.14
CA ALA A 102 11.21 -8.27 5.46
C ALA A 102 12.31 -7.26 5.07
N ASN A 103 13.56 -7.70 4.92
CA ASN A 103 14.69 -6.87 4.50
C ASN A 103 14.91 -6.82 2.97
N THR A 104 14.01 -7.39 2.17
CA THR A 104 14.05 -7.26 0.71
C THR A 104 13.76 -5.81 0.32
N PRO A 105 14.58 -5.16 -0.53
CA PRO A 105 14.33 -3.78 -0.95
C PRO A 105 12.95 -3.56 -1.57
N GLY A 106 12.34 -2.40 -1.32
CA GLY A 106 11.02 -1.99 -1.81
C GLY A 106 10.04 -1.72 -0.66
N ILE A 107 8.77 -1.50 -1.00
CA ILE A 107 7.69 -1.40 0.00
C ILE A 107 7.50 -2.78 0.61
N ARG A 108 7.77 -2.94 1.90
CA ARG A 108 7.78 -4.27 2.53
C ARG A 108 6.59 -4.55 3.41
N HIS A 109 6.04 -3.54 4.06
CA HIS A 109 4.86 -3.72 4.89
C HIS A 109 3.96 -2.47 4.89
N VAL A 110 2.72 -2.68 5.24
CA VAL A 110 1.76 -1.65 5.63
C VAL A 110 1.40 -1.89 7.07
N THR A 111 1.43 -0.84 7.90
CA THR A 111 1.13 -0.94 9.33
C THR A 111 -0.30 -0.50 9.60
N PHE A 112 -1.03 -1.30 10.37
CA PHE A 112 -2.33 -0.92 10.92
C PHE A 112 -2.27 -0.85 12.45
N ALA A 113 -2.74 0.26 13.00
CA ALA A 113 -3.05 0.35 14.41
C ALA A 113 -4.32 -0.45 14.69
N ILE A 114 -4.27 -1.31 15.69
CA ILE A 114 -5.36 -2.21 16.08
C ILE A 114 -5.60 -2.14 17.57
N ASP A 115 -6.74 -2.63 18.03
CA ASP A 115 -7.16 -2.62 19.42
C ASP A 115 -6.77 -3.89 20.19
N ASP A 116 -6.66 -5.05 19.52
CA ASP A 116 -6.32 -6.34 20.12
C ASP A 116 -5.51 -7.21 19.15
N ILE A 117 -4.21 -7.34 19.42
CA ILE A 117 -3.29 -8.09 18.57
C ILE A 117 -3.55 -9.59 18.59
N ASP A 118 -3.99 -10.14 19.72
CA ASP A 118 -4.25 -11.58 19.83
C ASP A 118 -5.46 -11.99 19.00
N THR A 119 -6.53 -11.18 19.05
CA THR A 119 -7.72 -11.36 18.21
C THR A 119 -7.38 -11.18 16.71
N ALA A 120 -6.61 -10.16 16.36
CA ALA A 120 -6.21 -9.91 14.97
C ALA A 120 -5.33 -11.06 14.42
N VAL A 121 -4.36 -11.54 15.19
CA VAL A 121 -3.51 -12.68 14.79
C VAL A 121 -4.33 -13.97 14.63
N ALA A 122 -5.30 -14.21 15.52
CA ALA A 122 -6.20 -15.35 15.39
C ALA A 122 -7.04 -15.27 14.09
N GLY A 123 -7.58 -14.10 13.76
CA GLY A 123 -8.32 -13.86 12.52
C GLY A 123 -7.46 -14.06 11.27
N VAL A 124 -6.23 -13.56 11.26
CA VAL A 124 -5.27 -13.76 10.17
C VAL A 124 -4.97 -15.25 9.96
N ARG A 125 -4.70 -16.01 11.05
CA ARG A 125 -4.43 -17.45 10.97
C ARG A 125 -5.63 -18.24 10.46
N ALA A 126 -6.85 -17.88 10.86
CA ALA A 126 -8.08 -18.51 10.38
C ALA A 126 -8.27 -18.35 8.85
N ARG A 127 -7.62 -17.37 8.25
CA ARG A 127 -7.62 -17.09 6.80
C ARG A 127 -6.36 -17.56 6.08
N GLY A 128 -5.56 -18.41 6.72
CA GLY A 128 -4.35 -18.99 6.15
C GLY A 128 -3.11 -18.08 6.19
N GLY A 129 -3.20 -16.92 6.86
CA GLY A 129 -2.04 -16.07 7.11
C GLY A 129 -1.17 -16.62 8.25
N GLU A 130 0.07 -16.16 8.31
CA GLU A 130 1.06 -16.62 9.29
C GLU A 130 1.84 -15.46 9.91
N LEU A 131 2.34 -15.63 11.13
CA LEU A 131 3.33 -14.73 11.70
C LEU A 131 4.65 -14.87 10.94
N VAL A 132 5.30 -13.75 10.64
CA VAL A 132 6.65 -13.72 10.07
C VAL A 132 7.70 -13.96 11.15
N GLY A 133 7.47 -13.39 12.34
CA GLY A 133 8.26 -13.56 13.53
C GLY A 133 7.34 -13.86 14.74
N GLU A 134 7.52 -13.12 15.82
CA GLU A 134 6.75 -13.26 17.04
C GLU A 134 5.99 -11.95 17.36
N VAL A 135 5.01 -12.03 18.27
CA VAL A 135 4.37 -10.85 18.85
C VAL A 135 5.26 -10.37 19.97
N GLU A 136 5.77 -9.13 19.83
CA GLU A 136 6.72 -8.56 20.78
C GLU A 136 6.21 -7.27 21.43
N ARG A 137 6.65 -7.03 22.67
CA ARG A 137 6.44 -5.74 23.34
C ARG A 137 7.56 -4.78 22.96
N TYR A 138 7.20 -3.60 22.49
CA TYR A 138 8.15 -2.57 22.13
C TYR A 138 7.99 -1.33 23.03
N ALA A 139 9.08 -1.00 23.75
CA ALA A 139 9.19 0.19 24.62
C ALA A 139 8.03 0.30 25.65
N ASP A 140 7.45 -0.81 26.10
CA ASP A 140 6.28 -0.89 27.00
C ASP A 140 5.06 -0.07 26.56
N ARG A 141 5.02 0.33 25.28
CA ARG A 141 3.95 1.14 24.69
C ARG A 141 3.15 0.41 23.62
N TYR A 142 3.78 -0.55 22.96
CA TYR A 142 3.19 -1.27 21.86
C TYR A 142 3.39 -2.77 21.98
N ARG A 143 2.47 -3.51 21.43
CA ARG A 143 2.69 -4.90 20.99
C ARG A 143 2.68 -4.89 19.47
N LEU A 144 3.69 -5.48 18.86
CA LEU A 144 3.90 -5.46 17.43
C LEU A 144 4.11 -6.87 16.90
N CYS A 145 3.64 -7.12 15.69
CA CYS A 145 4.04 -8.31 14.93
C CYS A 145 3.93 -8.05 13.43
N TYR A 146 4.65 -8.84 12.66
CA TYR A 146 4.45 -8.96 11.22
C TYR A 146 3.64 -10.23 10.94
N VAL A 147 2.62 -10.08 10.12
CA VAL A 147 1.85 -11.19 9.56
C VAL A 147 1.99 -11.21 8.05
N ARG A 148 1.99 -12.40 7.48
CA ARG A 148 2.01 -12.61 6.04
C ARG A 148 0.61 -12.99 5.59
N GLY A 149 0.04 -12.16 4.77
CA GLY A 149 -1.28 -12.35 4.17
C GLY A 149 -1.21 -12.99 2.78
N PRO A 150 -2.27 -12.83 1.99
CA PRO A 150 -2.34 -13.34 0.63
C PRO A 150 -1.12 -12.92 -0.18
N GLU A 151 -0.58 -13.85 -0.96
CA GLU A 151 0.51 -13.63 -1.92
C GLU A 151 1.79 -13.01 -1.32
N GLY A 152 1.98 -13.20 -0.02
CA GLY A 152 3.17 -12.78 0.69
C GLY A 152 3.19 -11.33 1.14
N ILE A 153 2.07 -10.62 1.06
CA ILE A 153 1.93 -9.26 1.60
C ILE A 153 2.26 -9.27 3.09
N ILE A 154 3.20 -8.41 3.51
CA ILE A 154 3.53 -8.25 4.92
C ILE A 154 2.71 -7.10 5.51
N ILE A 155 1.99 -7.40 6.56
CA ILE A 155 1.24 -6.42 7.36
C ILE A 155 1.85 -6.37 8.76
N GLU A 156 2.17 -5.16 9.22
CA GLU A 156 2.48 -4.92 10.62
C GLU A 156 1.21 -4.60 11.41
N LEU A 157 0.98 -5.33 12.47
CA LEU A 157 -0.09 -5.06 13.42
C LEU A 157 0.51 -4.37 14.64
N ALA A 158 -0.06 -3.22 15.02
CA ALA A 158 0.43 -2.38 16.10
C ALA A 158 -0.70 -2.10 17.10
N GLU A 159 -0.64 -2.72 18.27
CA GLU A 159 -1.53 -2.46 19.40
C GLU A 159 -0.84 -1.49 20.37
N GLN A 160 -1.50 -0.40 20.71
CA GLN A 160 -1.02 0.51 21.74
C GLN A 160 -1.47 0.03 23.12
N ILE A 161 -0.53 -0.18 24.04
CA ILE A 161 -0.79 -0.72 25.39
C ILE A 161 -0.42 0.23 26.54
N GLY A 162 0.14 1.39 26.25
CA GLY A 162 0.56 2.37 27.27
C GLY A 162 0.54 3.81 26.78
#